data_66ae6a4b29ad4e820102ce52ac1e9649
#
_entry.id   66ae6a4b29ad4e820102ce52ac1e9649
#
_cell.length_a   1.000
_cell.length_b   1.000
_cell.length_c   1.000
_cell.angle_alpha   90.00
_cell.angle_beta   90.00
_cell.angle_gamma   90.00
#
_symmetry.space_group_name_H-M   'P 1'
#
loop_
_entity.id
_entity.type
_entity.pdbx_description
1 polymer ?
#
loop_
_entity_poly.entity_id
_entity_poly.type
_entity_poly.pdbx_seq_one_letter_code
_entity_poly.pdbx_strand_id
1 'polypeptide(L)'
;CLADFVAPRESGVADYLGAFAVTTGIGIEAKLAEFAADHDDYNSIMLKSLADRLAVIGFFPANSVGDDIELYTSEARPRVLTRISLLRQQQQKHSEAPNQCLADFVAPRESGVADYLGAFAVTTGIGIETRIAEFEADHDDYNSIMLKALADRLAEAFAERMHERVRQEFWGYAPGESLSNEELVREEYRGIRPAPGYPACPDHTEKATLWQLLDPETNAGISITESFAMLPAAAVSGFYFSHPRSAYFGTGKIGRDQVEDYAQRKGMEISVAERWLAPVLGY
;
A
#
# COMPACT_ATOMS: atom_id res chain seq x y z
N CYS A 1 24.75 0.53 8.45
CA CYS A 1 24.56 1.87 7.86
C CYS A 1 24.81 1.78 6.36
N LEU A 2 24.10 2.57 5.51
CA LEU A 2 24.36 2.59 4.05
C LEU A 2 25.79 3.04 3.72
N ALA A 3 26.39 3.84 4.57
CA ALA A 3 27.79 4.24 4.41
C ALA A 3 28.79 3.07 4.50
N ASP A 4 28.39 1.94 5.10
CA ASP A 4 29.24 0.75 5.22
C ASP A 4 29.40 0.01 3.86
N PHE A 5 28.58 0.35 2.88
CA PHE A 5 28.61 -0.19 1.51
C PHE A 5 29.38 0.71 0.52
N VAL A 6 30.00 1.76 0.99
CA VAL A 6 30.85 2.64 0.17
C VAL A 6 32.28 2.58 0.73
N ALA A 7 33.26 2.45 -0.14
CA ALA A 7 34.67 2.33 0.27
C ALA A 7 35.08 3.55 1.12
N PRO A 8 35.67 3.36 2.33
CA PRO A 8 36.13 4.46 3.16
C PRO A 8 37.18 5.30 2.40
N ARG A 9 37.17 6.60 2.60
CA ARG A 9 38.07 7.56 1.94
C ARG A 9 39.54 7.17 2.14
N GLU A 10 39.86 6.63 3.31
CA GLU A 10 41.24 6.23 3.65
C GLU A 10 41.69 4.96 2.94
N SER A 11 40.76 4.19 2.34
CA SER A 11 41.12 2.95 1.61
C SER A 11 41.86 3.20 0.30
N GLY A 12 41.77 4.42 -0.25
CA GLY A 12 42.33 4.76 -1.56
C GLY A 12 41.64 4.05 -2.74
N VAL A 13 40.59 3.29 -2.50
CA VAL A 13 39.77 2.62 -3.51
C VAL A 13 38.77 3.62 -4.09
N ALA A 14 38.75 3.77 -5.42
CA ALA A 14 37.73 4.54 -6.10
C ALA A 14 36.39 3.75 -6.03
N ASP A 15 35.38 4.35 -5.45
CA ASP A 15 34.05 3.79 -5.40
C ASP A 15 33.03 4.83 -5.87
N TYR A 16 31.88 4.37 -6.32
CA TYR A 16 30.86 5.21 -6.95
C TYR A 16 29.52 4.98 -6.31
N LEU A 17 28.89 6.06 -5.87
CA LEU A 17 27.50 6.05 -5.45
C LEU A 17 26.62 6.42 -6.65
N GLY A 18 25.83 5.48 -7.15
CA GLY A 18 24.76 5.76 -8.10
C GLY A 18 23.57 6.36 -7.38
N ALA A 19 23.19 7.58 -7.74
CA ALA A 19 21.90 8.15 -7.32
C ALA A 19 20.95 8.10 -8.51
N PHE A 20 19.73 7.60 -8.28
CA PHE A 20 18.63 7.72 -9.23
C PHE A 20 17.40 8.22 -8.50
N ALA A 21 16.62 9.04 -9.18
CA ALA A 21 15.31 9.44 -8.71
C ALA A 21 14.28 8.82 -9.66
N VAL A 22 13.40 8.00 -9.13
CA VAL A 22 12.23 7.52 -9.88
C VAL A 22 11.04 8.32 -9.38
N THR A 23 10.42 9.04 -10.27
CA THR A 23 9.16 9.73 -9.96
C THR A 23 8.08 9.20 -10.87
N THR A 24 6.90 8.99 -10.33
CA THR A 24 5.70 8.65 -11.09
C THR A 24 4.96 9.93 -11.47
N GLY A 25 5.47 10.63 -12.44
CA GLY A 25 4.91 11.87 -12.94
C GLY A 25 5.34 13.14 -12.22
N ILE A 26 5.80 13.08 -10.96
CA ILE A 26 6.24 14.27 -10.24
C ILE A 26 7.67 14.61 -10.63
N GLY A 27 7.85 15.79 -11.24
CA GLY A 27 9.16 16.26 -11.70
C GLY A 27 9.60 15.67 -13.04
N ILE A 28 8.74 14.92 -13.75
CA ILE A 28 9.01 14.49 -15.13
C ILE A 28 8.82 15.63 -16.12
N GLU A 29 8.17 16.73 -15.73
CA GLU A 29 7.87 17.87 -16.60
C GLU A 29 9.14 18.46 -17.20
N ALA A 30 10.21 18.58 -16.41
CA ALA A 30 11.50 19.07 -16.90
C ALA A 30 12.09 18.13 -17.96
N LYS A 31 12.02 16.81 -17.76
CA LYS A 31 12.51 15.81 -18.71
C LYS A 31 11.60 15.69 -19.94
N LEU A 32 10.30 15.85 -19.78
CA LEU A 32 9.37 15.93 -20.90
C LEU A 32 9.61 17.17 -21.74
N ALA A 33 9.92 18.32 -21.12
CA ALA A 33 10.31 19.53 -21.85
C ALA A 33 11.63 19.36 -22.61
N GLU A 34 12.61 18.65 -22.06
CA GLU A 34 13.85 18.27 -22.74
C GLU A 34 13.57 17.41 -23.96
N PHE A 35 12.78 16.33 -23.82
CA PHE A 35 12.39 15.48 -24.95
C PHE A 35 11.59 16.25 -26.01
N ALA A 36 10.71 17.15 -25.59
CA ALA A 36 9.97 18.02 -26.52
C ALA A 36 10.88 18.98 -27.28
N ALA A 37 11.91 19.54 -26.62
CA ALA A 37 12.91 20.40 -27.26
C ALA A 37 13.77 19.64 -28.29
N ASP A 38 14.05 18.36 -28.02
CA ASP A 38 14.81 17.47 -28.90
C ASP A 38 13.92 16.77 -29.96
N HIS A 39 12.61 17.08 -30.00
CA HIS A 39 11.62 16.39 -30.85
C HIS A 39 11.58 14.88 -30.66
N ASP A 40 11.88 14.43 -29.43
CA ASP A 40 11.88 13.02 -29.04
C ASP A 40 10.51 12.60 -28.47
N ASP A 41 9.52 12.54 -29.35
CA ASP A 41 8.15 12.18 -28.98
C ASP A 41 8.04 10.74 -28.43
N TYR A 42 8.91 9.84 -28.92
CA TYR A 42 8.91 8.44 -28.47
C TYR A 42 9.27 8.32 -26.99
N ASN A 43 10.40 8.90 -26.54
CA ASN A 43 10.81 8.88 -25.14
C ASN A 43 9.87 9.70 -24.25
N SER A 44 9.30 10.79 -24.77
CA SER A 44 8.27 11.55 -24.07
C SER A 44 7.02 10.70 -23.79
N ILE A 45 6.49 10.01 -24.79
CA ILE A 45 5.32 9.12 -24.64
C ILE A 45 5.66 7.94 -23.74
N MET A 46 6.85 7.36 -23.90
CA MET A 46 7.28 6.23 -23.09
C MET A 46 7.44 6.62 -21.62
N LEU A 47 8.05 7.76 -21.31
CA LEU A 47 8.19 8.25 -19.93
C LEU A 47 6.83 8.51 -19.27
N LYS A 48 5.88 9.15 -20.00
CA LYS A 48 4.51 9.32 -19.52
C LYS A 48 3.83 7.99 -19.25
N SER A 49 3.92 7.04 -20.17
CA SER A 49 3.29 5.72 -20.06
C SER A 49 3.87 4.91 -18.90
N LEU A 50 5.17 5.02 -18.63
CA LEU A 50 5.80 4.39 -17.46
C LEU A 50 5.34 5.03 -16.17
N ALA A 51 5.31 6.37 -16.11
CA ALA A 51 4.83 7.09 -14.93
C ALA A 51 3.37 6.76 -14.61
N ASP A 52 2.51 6.67 -15.64
CA ASP A 52 1.09 6.35 -15.49
C ASP A 52 0.82 4.89 -15.08
N ARG A 53 1.79 4.01 -15.25
CA ARG A 53 1.63 2.56 -15.02
C ARG A 53 2.28 2.04 -13.74
N LEU A 54 2.87 2.89 -12.92
CA LEU A 54 3.53 2.45 -11.67
C LEU A 54 2.60 2.52 -10.45
N ALA A 55 1.40 3.07 -10.61
CA ALA A 55 0.44 3.19 -9.54
C ALA A 55 -1.00 3.18 -10.05
N VAL A 56 -1.87 2.59 -9.26
CA VAL A 56 -3.32 2.75 -9.39
C VAL A 56 -3.89 3.13 -8.02
N ILE A 57 -4.77 4.13 -8.01
CA ILE A 57 -5.50 4.56 -6.81
C ILE A 57 -6.99 4.69 -7.14
N GLY A 58 -7.84 4.47 -6.15
CA GLY A 58 -9.28 4.67 -6.28
C GLY A 58 -9.88 5.14 -4.97
N PHE A 59 -10.98 5.89 -5.05
CA PHE A 59 -11.78 6.32 -3.90
C PHE A 59 -13.20 5.85 -4.10
N PHE A 60 -13.75 5.22 -3.08
CA PHE A 60 -15.04 4.54 -3.15
C PHE A 60 -15.96 5.06 -2.05
N PRO A 61 -17.21 5.41 -2.35
CA PRO A 61 -18.20 5.68 -1.31
C PRO A 61 -18.30 4.48 -0.38
N ALA A 62 -18.17 4.72 0.91
CA ALA A 62 -18.09 3.67 1.92
C ALA A 62 -18.79 4.05 3.22
N ASN A 63 -19.24 3.03 3.95
CA ASN A 63 -19.68 3.15 5.34
C ASN A 63 -19.33 1.87 6.11
N SER A 64 -19.09 1.99 7.40
CA SER A 64 -18.91 0.82 8.25
C SER A 64 -20.24 0.20 8.67
N VAL A 65 -20.24 -1.13 8.80
CA VAL A 65 -21.33 -1.96 9.29
C VAL A 65 -20.77 -3.00 10.23
N GLY A 66 -20.85 -2.76 11.54
CA GLY A 66 -20.13 -3.56 12.52
C GLY A 66 -18.62 -3.44 12.29
N ASP A 67 -17.95 -4.58 12.16
CA ASP A 67 -16.51 -4.66 11.88
C ASP A 67 -16.17 -4.77 10.39
N ASP A 68 -17.15 -4.61 9.50
CA ASP A 68 -16.96 -4.57 8.05
C ASP A 68 -17.07 -3.15 7.50
N ILE A 69 -16.51 -2.93 6.30
CA ILE A 69 -16.72 -1.72 5.51
C ILE A 69 -17.42 -2.11 4.22
N GLU A 70 -18.61 -1.55 3.98
CA GLU A 70 -19.31 -1.65 2.71
C GLU A 70 -18.86 -0.56 1.75
N LEU A 71 -18.47 -0.95 0.54
CA LEU A 71 -18.20 -0.03 -0.56
C LEU A 71 -19.37 -0.05 -1.53
N TYR A 72 -19.71 1.11 -2.09
CA TYR A 72 -20.89 1.27 -2.92
C TYR A 72 -20.54 1.58 -4.38
N THR A 73 -21.49 1.26 -5.27
CA THR A 73 -21.32 1.46 -6.73
C THR A 73 -21.34 2.92 -7.14
N SER A 74 -21.90 3.81 -6.31
CA SER A 74 -21.99 5.25 -6.59
C SER A 74 -22.28 6.05 -5.31
N GLU A 75 -22.19 7.37 -5.42
CA GLU A 75 -22.50 8.33 -4.35
C GLU A 75 -23.90 8.17 -3.74
N ALA A 76 -24.88 7.80 -4.55
CA ALA A 76 -26.25 7.56 -4.08
C ALA A 76 -26.40 6.29 -3.22
N ARG A 77 -25.35 5.44 -3.17
CA ARG A 77 -25.29 4.19 -2.39
C ARG A 77 -26.43 3.19 -2.62
N PRO A 78 -26.92 3.01 -3.87
CA PRO A 78 -28.07 2.15 -4.12
C PRO A 78 -27.74 0.66 -3.97
N ARG A 79 -26.47 0.30 -4.09
CA ARG A 79 -26.00 -1.09 -4.09
C ARG A 79 -24.60 -1.20 -3.54
N VAL A 80 -24.39 -2.18 -2.69
CA VAL A 80 -23.06 -2.59 -2.23
C VAL A 80 -22.29 -3.20 -3.40
N LEU A 81 -21.12 -2.67 -3.67
CA LEU A 81 -20.15 -3.17 -4.66
C LEU A 81 -19.40 -4.38 -4.11
N THR A 82 -18.81 -4.20 -2.93
CA THR A 82 -18.08 -5.24 -2.20
C THR A 82 -17.99 -4.88 -0.72
N ARG A 83 -17.47 -5.81 0.09
CA ARG A 83 -17.19 -5.60 1.51
C ARG A 83 -15.73 -5.91 1.80
N ILE A 84 -15.19 -5.18 2.76
CA ILE A 84 -13.91 -5.46 3.39
C ILE A 84 -14.22 -5.96 4.79
N SER A 85 -13.84 -7.19 5.08
CA SER A 85 -14.05 -7.80 6.39
C SER A 85 -12.84 -7.60 7.28
N LEU A 86 -13.05 -7.01 8.43
CA LEU A 86 -11.98 -6.60 9.33
C LEU A 86 -12.11 -7.31 10.69
N LEU A 87 -11.05 -7.19 11.48
CA LEU A 87 -10.95 -7.78 12.81
C LEU A 87 -10.84 -6.68 13.86
N ARG A 88 -11.48 -6.92 15.00
CA ARG A 88 -11.39 -6.06 16.17
C ARG A 88 -10.38 -6.61 17.17
N GLN A 89 -9.63 -5.74 17.81
CA GLN A 89 -8.82 -6.12 18.96
C GLN A 89 -9.67 -6.82 20.02
N GLN A 90 -9.12 -7.87 20.64
CA GLN A 90 -9.72 -8.57 21.79
C GLN A 90 -8.75 -8.55 22.99
N GLN A 91 -7.96 -7.50 23.09
CA GLN A 91 -6.97 -7.36 24.15
C GLN A 91 -7.61 -6.83 25.44
N GLN A 92 -7.23 -7.40 26.55
CA GLN A 92 -7.53 -6.85 27.85
C GLN A 92 -6.61 -5.62 28.09
N LYS A 93 -7.17 -4.42 27.98
CA LYS A 93 -6.43 -3.18 28.16
C LYS A 93 -6.46 -2.74 29.63
N HIS A 94 -5.36 -2.19 30.12
CA HIS A 94 -5.29 -1.59 31.45
C HIS A 94 -5.92 -0.17 31.52
N SER A 95 -6.38 0.35 30.38
CA SER A 95 -7.05 1.65 30.24
C SER A 95 -8.47 1.47 29.71
N GLU A 96 -9.31 2.48 29.86
CA GLU A 96 -10.66 2.53 29.29
C GLU A 96 -10.67 2.69 27.73
N ALA A 97 -9.49 2.65 27.10
CA ALA A 97 -9.38 2.76 25.65
C ALA A 97 -10.08 1.59 24.97
N PRO A 98 -10.98 1.84 23.97
CA PRO A 98 -11.71 0.80 23.32
C PRO A 98 -10.79 -0.12 22.49
N ASN A 99 -11.22 -1.35 22.28
CA ASN A 99 -10.62 -2.24 21.29
C ASN A 99 -10.94 -1.72 19.90
N GLN A 100 -9.91 -1.50 19.11
CA GLN A 100 -9.99 -0.86 17.80
C GLN A 100 -10.23 -1.86 16.68
N CYS A 101 -10.98 -1.42 15.67
CA CYS A 101 -11.10 -2.04 14.36
C CYS A 101 -10.86 -0.94 13.31
N LEU A 102 -10.31 -1.26 12.15
CA LEU A 102 -10.17 -0.28 11.06
C LEU A 102 -11.54 0.29 10.60
N ALA A 103 -12.62 -0.49 10.74
CA ALA A 103 -13.99 -0.02 10.46
C ALA A 103 -14.41 1.19 11.32
N ASP A 104 -13.81 1.39 12.49
CA ASP A 104 -14.09 2.54 13.37
C ASP A 104 -13.65 3.88 12.74
N PHE A 105 -12.82 3.82 11.69
CA PHE A 105 -12.31 5.00 10.99
C PHE A 105 -13.12 5.36 9.74
N VAL A 106 -14.25 4.71 9.52
CA VAL A 106 -15.24 5.02 8.47
C VAL A 106 -16.58 5.27 9.13
N ALA A 107 -17.32 6.29 8.68
CA ALA A 107 -18.60 6.64 9.28
C ALA A 107 -19.60 5.47 9.24
N PRO A 108 -20.27 5.15 10.36
CA PRO A 108 -21.28 4.09 10.40
C PRO A 108 -22.44 4.36 9.43
N ARG A 109 -22.95 3.32 8.77
CA ARG A 109 -24.06 3.45 7.83
C ARG A 109 -25.31 4.03 8.48
N GLU A 110 -25.62 3.65 9.71
CA GLU A 110 -26.75 4.16 10.46
C GLU A 110 -26.65 5.65 10.84
N SER A 111 -25.45 6.23 10.79
CA SER A 111 -25.26 7.67 11.01
C SER A 111 -25.82 8.54 9.88
N GLY A 112 -26.04 7.96 8.70
CA GLY A 112 -26.42 8.68 7.50
C GLY A 112 -25.35 9.62 6.94
N VAL A 113 -24.14 9.62 7.52
CA VAL A 113 -23.03 10.43 7.05
C VAL A 113 -22.37 9.74 5.85
N ALA A 114 -22.18 10.49 4.78
CA ALA A 114 -21.43 10.04 3.61
C ALA A 114 -19.94 9.98 3.94
N ASP A 115 -19.29 8.85 3.65
CA ASP A 115 -17.85 8.67 3.83
C ASP A 115 -17.25 7.85 2.69
N TYR A 116 -15.93 7.73 2.69
CA TYR A 116 -15.18 7.10 1.61
C TYR A 116 -14.05 6.25 2.17
N LEU A 117 -13.64 5.27 1.37
CA LEU A 117 -12.41 4.51 1.55
C LEU A 117 -11.56 4.66 0.30
N GLY A 118 -10.28 4.96 0.48
CA GLY A 118 -9.32 4.90 -0.60
C GLY A 118 -8.66 3.53 -0.70
N ALA A 119 -8.19 3.18 -1.89
CA ALA A 119 -7.42 1.98 -2.14
C ALA A 119 -6.27 2.30 -3.10
N PHE A 120 -5.15 1.56 -2.98
CA PHE A 120 -3.99 1.77 -3.83
C PHE A 120 -3.20 0.49 -4.08
N ALA A 121 -2.50 0.46 -5.20
CA ALA A 121 -1.39 -0.44 -5.47
C ALA A 121 -0.33 0.31 -6.26
N VAL A 122 0.94 0.16 -5.86
CA VAL A 122 2.10 0.82 -6.46
C VAL A 122 3.24 -0.17 -6.62
N THR A 123 4.08 0.03 -7.62
CA THR A 123 5.29 -0.78 -7.81
C THR A 123 6.43 0.04 -8.39
N THR A 124 7.64 -0.40 -8.14
CA THR A 124 8.88 0.08 -8.79
C THR A 124 9.70 -1.08 -9.34
N GLY A 125 9.08 -2.27 -9.38
CA GLY A 125 9.75 -3.49 -9.82
C GLY A 125 9.54 -3.87 -11.28
N ILE A 126 8.80 -3.09 -12.08
CA ILE A 126 8.52 -3.45 -13.46
C ILE A 126 9.81 -3.48 -14.29
N GLY A 127 10.10 -4.64 -14.87
CA GLY A 127 11.24 -4.83 -15.79
C GLY A 127 12.58 -5.10 -15.11
N ILE A 128 12.64 -5.16 -13.77
CA ILE A 128 13.90 -5.49 -13.07
C ILE A 128 14.30 -6.97 -13.22
N GLU A 129 13.35 -7.85 -13.54
CA GLU A 129 13.55 -9.29 -13.64
C GLU A 129 14.61 -9.64 -14.69
N THR A 130 14.61 -8.93 -15.82
CA THR A 130 15.62 -9.13 -16.87
C THR A 130 17.01 -8.86 -16.35
N ARG A 131 17.19 -7.76 -15.61
CA ARG A 131 18.50 -7.40 -15.05
C ARG A 131 18.92 -8.31 -13.90
N ILE A 132 17.96 -8.76 -13.10
CA ILE A 132 18.19 -9.78 -12.07
C ILE A 132 18.69 -11.08 -12.70
N ALA A 133 18.04 -11.56 -13.77
CA ALA A 133 18.43 -12.77 -14.47
C ALA A 133 19.86 -12.67 -15.08
N GLU A 134 20.26 -11.49 -15.56
CA GLU A 134 21.63 -11.24 -16.02
C GLU A 134 22.63 -11.40 -14.86
N PHE A 135 22.39 -10.77 -13.71
CA PHE A 135 23.25 -10.92 -12.54
C PHE A 135 23.33 -12.37 -12.04
N GLU A 136 22.20 -13.07 -12.02
CA GLU A 136 22.12 -14.47 -11.61
C GLU A 136 22.90 -15.39 -12.58
N ALA A 137 22.84 -15.12 -13.90
CA ALA A 137 23.61 -15.84 -14.90
C ALA A 137 25.14 -15.64 -14.74
N ASP A 138 25.55 -14.46 -14.31
CA ASP A 138 26.93 -14.10 -14.05
C ASP A 138 27.41 -14.52 -12.64
N HIS A 139 26.54 -15.19 -11.85
CA HIS A 139 26.78 -15.53 -10.43
C HIS A 139 27.06 -14.30 -9.56
N ASP A 140 26.47 -13.14 -9.91
CA ASP A 140 26.59 -11.89 -9.19
C ASP A 140 25.41 -11.71 -8.23
N ASP A 141 25.41 -12.53 -7.18
CA ASP A 141 24.38 -12.50 -6.14
C ASP A 141 24.30 -11.13 -5.43
N TYR A 142 25.44 -10.46 -5.31
CA TYR A 142 25.50 -9.15 -4.65
C TYR A 142 24.65 -8.11 -5.39
N ASN A 143 24.85 -7.93 -6.69
CA ASN A 143 24.10 -6.96 -7.47
C ASN A 143 22.63 -7.38 -7.66
N SER A 144 22.34 -8.68 -7.75
CA SER A 144 20.96 -9.20 -7.75
C SER A 144 20.22 -8.81 -6.47
N ILE A 145 20.80 -9.06 -5.29
CA ILE A 145 20.21 -8.72 -4.00
C ILE A 145 20.09 -7.19 -3.84
N MET A 146 21.12 -6.45 -4.23
CA MET A 146 21.14 -4.99 -4.17
C MET A 146 20.01 -4.39 -5.00
N LEU A 147 19.82 -4.84 -6.25
CA LEU A 147 18.76 -4.34 -7.12
C LEU A 147 17.36 -4.62 -6.53
N LYS A 148 17.14 -5.84 -6.03
CA LYS A 148 15.87 -6.22 -5.36
C LYS A 148 15.61 -5.32 -4.15
N ALA A 149 16.62 -5.10 -3.29
CA ALA A 149 16.49 -4.25 -2.10
C ALA A 149 16.23 -2.78 -2.44
N LEU A 150 16.90 -2.26 -3.48
CA LEU A 150 16.68 -0.88 -3.94
C LEU A 150 15.27 -0.71 -4.50
N ALA A 151 14.80 -1.64 -5.33
CA ALA A 151 13.45 -1.60 -5.86
C ALA A 151 12.39 -1.62 -4.74
N ASP A 152 12.57 -2.48 -3.73
CA ASP A 152 11.70 -2.56 -2.58
C ASP A 152 11.64 -1.25 -1.79
N ARG A 153 12.81 -0.65 -1.49
CA ARG A 153 12.87 0.67 -0.82
C ARG A 153 12.23 1.80 -1.61
N LEU A 154 12.37 1.76 -2.94
CA LEU A 154 11.70 2.73 -3.80
C LEU A 154 10.19 2.54 -3.83
N ALA A 155 9.68 1.30 -3.80
CA ALA A 155 8.25 1.03 -3.72
C ALA A 155 7.63 1.60 -2.44
N GLU A 156 8.32 1.43 -1.31
CA GLU A 156 7.91 2.01 -0.02
C GLU A 156 7.93 3.55 -0.05
N ALA A 157 9.00 4.15 -0.55
CA ALA A 157 9.11 5.60 -0.68
C ALA A 157 8.03 6.16 -1.63
N PHE A 158 7.72 5.41 -2.68
CA PHE A 158 6.67 5.76 -3.61
C PHE A 158 5.27 5.67 -2.98
N ALA A 159 4.99 4.62 -2.21
CA ALA A 159 3.75 4.51 -1.45
C ALA A 159 3.58 5.68 -0.46
N GLU A 160 4.67 6.10 0.22
CA GLU A 160 4.68 7.29 1.09
C GLU A 160 4.33 8.55 0.31
N ARG A 161 5.01 8.79 -0.81
CA ARG A 161 4.75 9.97 -1.64
C ARG A 161 3.34 9.98 -2.21
N MET A 162 2.82 8.83 -2.63
CA MET A 162 1.44 8.72 -3.09
C MET A 162 0.44 9.04 -1.97
N HIS A 163 0.70 8.57 -0.74
CA HIS A 163 -0.15 8.91 0.41
C HIS A 163 -0.13 10.41 0.70
N GLU A 164 1.02 11.06 0.64
CA GLU A 164 1.11 12.52 0.78
C GLU A 164 0.25 13.24 -0.27
N ARG A 165 0.34 12.84 -1.55
CA ARG A 165 -0.49 13.41 -2.61
C ARG A 165 -1.98 13.14 -2.42
N VAL A 166 -2.33 11.96 -1.91
CA VAL A 166 -3.72 11.65 -1.55
C VAL A 166 -4.23 12.61 -0.48
N ARG A 167 -3.43 12.89 0.55
CA ARG A 167 -3.79 13.81 1.62
C ARG A 167 -3.95 15.24 1.14
N GLN A 168 -3.04 15.70 0.28
CA GLN A 168 -2.96 17.09 -0.16
C GLN A 168 -3.82 17.39 -1.40
N GLU A 169 -3.84 16.48 -2.38
CA GLU A 169 -4.34 16.74 -3.73
C GLU A 169 -5.54 15.86 -4.12
N PHE A 170 -5.37 14.53 -4.19
CA PHE A 170 -6.35 13.65 -4.80
C PHE A 170 -7.62 13.48 -4.00
N TRP A 171 -7.49 13.28 -2.70
CA TRP A 171 -8.61 13.30 -1.75
C TRP A 171 -8.70 14.65 -1.05
N GLY A 172 -7.57 15.28 -0.79
CA GLY A 172 -7.48 16.67 -0.34
C GLY A 172 -7.97 16.93 1.08
N TYR A 173 -7.92 15.94 1.97
CA TYR A 173 -8.37 16.12 3.35
C TYR A 173 -7.33 16.82 4.26
N ALA A 174 -6.12 17.05 3.77
CA ALA A 174 -5.07 17.81 4.44
C ALA A 174 -4.29 18.71 3.45
N PRO A 175 -4.95 19.63 2.72
CA PRO A 175 -4.32 20.38 1.62
C PRO A 175 -3.23 21.34 2.07
N GLY A 176 -3.16 21.69 3.34
CA GLY A 176 -2.14 22.57 3.93
C GLY A 176 -0.99 21.84 4.61
N GLU A 177 -0.93 20.51 4.50
CA GLU A 177 0.12 19.73 5.15
C GLU A 177 1.48 20.04 4.54
N SER A 178 2.48 20.28 5.41
CA SER A 178 3.87 20.48 5.03
C SER A 178 4.76 19.85 6.10
N LEU A 179 5.08 18.57 5.92
CA LEU A 179 5.83 17.77 6.87
C LEU A 179 7.26 17.53 6.37
N SER A 180 8.20 17.58 7.29
CA SER A 180 9.58 17.17 7.07
C SER A 180 9.67 15.63 6.95
N ASN A 181 10.77 15.12 6.42
CA ASN A 181 11.01 13.68 6.38
C ASN A 181 10.99 13.03 7.77
N GLU A 182 11.44 13.74 8.80
CA GLU A 182 11.43 13.26 10.18
C GLU A 182 10.00 13.13 10.72
N GLU A 183 9.13 14.08 10.41
CA GLU A 183 7.71 14.04 10.78
C GLU A 183 6.95 12.96 10.01
N LEU A 184 7.28 12.75 8.72
CA LEU A 184 6.72 11.64 7.93
C LEU A 184 7.11 10.27 8.51
N VAL A 185 8.37 10.09 8.92
CA VAL A 185 8.85 8.86 9.56
C VAL A 185 8.15 8.62 10.92
N ARG A 186 7.78 9.69 11.64
CA ARG A 186 7.01 9.60 12.89
C ARG A 186 5.50 9.49 12.67
N GLU A 187 5.05 9.42 11.40
CA GLU A 187 3.63 9.30 11.05
C GLU A 187 2.76 10.45 11.60
N GLU A 188 3.31 11.67 11.65
CA GLU A 188 2.62 12.86 12.17
C GLU A 188 1.59 13.45 11.20
N TYR A 189 1.26 12.73 10.16
CA TYR A 189 0.24 13.07 9.18
C TYR A 189 -1.16 12.59 9.60
N ARG A 190 -2.18 13.23 9.04
CA ARG A 190 -3.57 12.78 9.18
C ARG A 190 -3.85 11.59 8.29
N GLY A 191 -4.58 10.60 8.82
CA GLY A 191 -4.94 9.40 8.06
C GLY A 191 -3.91 8.29 8.19
N ILE A 192 -4.23 7.12 7.64
CA ILE A 192 -3.34 5.94 7.62
C ILE A 192 -3.50 5.18 6.30
N ARG A 193 -2.51 4.34 5.97
CA ARG A 193 -2.52 3.46 4.78
C ARG A 193 -2.27 1.98 5.13
N PRO A 194 -3.12 1.36 5.94
CA PRO A 194 -2.93 -0.04 6.32
C PRO A 194 -3.03 -0.98 5.11
N ALA A 195 -2.24 -2.06 5.16
CA ALA A 195 -2.18 -3.06 4.10
C ALA A 195 -2.69 -4.43 4.60
N PRO A 196 -3.37 -5.22 3.76
CA PRO A 196 -3.70 -6.61 4.07
C PRO A 196 -2.44 -7.47 4.28
N GLY A 197 -2.45 -8.27 5.36
CA GLY A 197 -1.30 -9.05 5.83
C GLY A 197 -0.46 -8.34 6.89
N TYR A 198 -0.80 -7.11 7.28
CA TYR A 198 -0.13 -6.32 8.31
C TYR A 198 -0.94 -6.26 9.61
N PRO A 199 -0.34 -5.82 10.73
CA PRO A 199 -0.94 -5.96 12.06
C PRO A 199 -2.36 -5.42 12.24
N ALA A 200 -2.75 -4.35 11.52
CA ALA A 200 -4.10 -3.79 11.59
C ALA A 200 -5.12 -4.49 10.68
N CYS A 201 -4.65 -5.21 9.66
CA CYS A 201 -5.46 -5.96 8.69
C CYS A 201 -4.76 -7.29 8.38
N PRO A 202 -4.74 -8.26 9.32
CA PRO A 202 -3.86 -9.44 9.21
C PRO A 202 -4.25 -10.44 8.12
N ASP A 203 -5.47 -10.40 7.59
CA ASP A 203 -5.91 -11.30 6.53
C ASP A 203 -5.39 -10.86 5.15
N HIS A 204 -4.51 -11.67 4.55
CA HIS A 204 -4.02 -11.46 3.19
C HIS A 204 -5.10 -11.56 2.12
N THR A 205 -6.21 -12.27 2.37
CA THR A 205 -7.26 -12.48 1.37
C THR A 205 -8.00 -11.19 1.00
N GLU A 206 -7.90 -10.12 1.82
CA GLU A 206 -8.42 -8.80 1.46
C GLU A 206 -7.68 -8.16 0.26
N LYS A 207 -6.52 -8.68 -0.14
CA LYS A 207 -5.89 -8.30 -1.41
C LYS A 207 -6.76 -8.68 -2.61
N ALA A 208 -7.55 -9.74 -2.55
CA ALA A 208 -8.50 -10.06 -3.61
C ALA A 208 -9.53 -8.94 -3.82
N THR A 209 -10.01 -8.36 -2.71
CA THR A 209 -10.91 -7.19 -2.75
C THR A 209 -10.22 -5.98 -3.39
N LEU A 210 -8.95 -5.69 -3.04
CA LEU A 210 -8.16 -4.63 -3.67
C LEU A 210 -8.00 -4.85 -5.18
N TRP A 211 -7.71 -6.10 -5.62
CA TRP A 211 -7.56 -6.44 -7.04
C TRP A 211 -8.87 -6.30 -7.81
N GLN A 212 -9.99 -6.67 -7.19
CA GLN A 212 -11.31 -6.45 -7.78
C GLN A 212 -11.64 -4.95 -7.95
N LEU A 213 -11.24 -4.12 -6.98
CA LEU A 213 -11.55 -2.68 -6.98
C LEU A 213 -10.68 -1.88 -7.96
N LEU A 214 -9.41 -2.21 -8.05
CA LEU A 214 -8.40 -1.38 -8.73
C LEU A 214 -7.93 -1.97 -10.07
N ASP A 215 -8.14 -3.27 -10.30
CA ASP A 215 -7.54 -4.01 -11.42
C ASP A 215 -6.04 -3.68 -11.60
N PRO A 216 -5.19 -3.93 -10.57
CA PRO A 216 -3.79 -3.52 -10.61
C PRO A 216 -2.99 -4.22 -11.70
N GLU A 217 -3.45 -5.38 -12.17
CA GLU A 217 -2.80 -6.11 -13.27
C GLU A 217 -2.89 -5.33 -14.57
N THR A 218 -4.08 -4.84 -14.92
CA THR A 218 -4.29 -4.01 -16.11
C THR A 218 -3.72 -2.61 -15.95
N ASN A 219 -3.93 -1.99 -14.75
CA ASN A 219 -3.66 -0.56 -14.54
C ASN A 219 -2.24 -0.25 -14.07
N ALA A 220 -1.55 -1.21 -13.43
CA ALA A 220 -0.21 -1.00 -12.88
C ALA A 220 0.76 -2.16 -13.12
N GLY A 221 0.37 -3.20 -13.88
CA GLY A 221 1.22 -4.36 -14.15
C GLY A 221 1.57 -5.18 -12.90
N ILE A 222 0.73 -5.14 -11.86
CA ILE A 222 0.95 -5.83 -10.60
C ILE A 222 -0.01 -7.01 -10.50
N SER A 223 0.49 -8.24 -10.62
CA SER A 223 -0.31 -9.45 -10.40
C SER A 223 -0.17 -9.97 -8.95
N ILE A 224 -1.05 -10.89 -8.56
CA ILE A 224 -0.95 -11.62 -7.29
C ILE A 224 -0.96 -13.12 -7.52
N THR A 225 -0.23 -13.83 -6.67
CA THR A 225 -0.24 -15.30 -6.62
C THR A 225 -1.44 -15.82 -5.84
N GLU A 226 -1.66 -17.14 -5.85
CA GLU A 226 -2.67 -17.80 -5.01
C GLU A 226 -2.45 -17.58 -3.50
N SER A 227 -1.22 -17.30 -3.09
CA SER A 227 -0.86 -16.94 -1.70
C SER A 227 -0.91 -15.44 -1.42
N PHE A 228 -1.41 -14.63 -2.36
CA PHE A 228 -1.48 -13.17 -2.29
C PHE A 228 -0.13 -12.47 -2.20
N ALA A 229 0.96 -13.09 -2.68
CA ALA A 229 2.22 -12.41 -2.94
C ALA A 229 2.09 -11.58 -4.23
N MET A 230 2.61 -10.35 -4.22
CA MET A 230 2.59 -9.44 -5.37
C MET A 230 3.77 -9.71 -6.30
N LEU A 231 3.53 -9.55 -7.60
CA LEU A 231 4.53 -9.63 -8.67
C LEU A 231 4.39 -8.40 -9.56
N PRO A 232 5.44 -7.56 -9.69
CA PRO A 232 6.77 -7.67 -9.08
C PRO A 232 6.75 -7.64 -7.56
N ALA A 233 7.76 -8.23 -6.89
CA ALA A 233 7.84 -8.25 -5.43
C ALA A 233 7.96 -6.83 -4.84
N ALA A 234 8.69 -5.94 -5.52
CA ALA A 234 8.80 -4.52 -5.15
C ALA A 234 7.50 -3.76 -5.45
N ALA A 235 6.46 -4.10 -4.70
CA ALA A 235 5.13 -3.51 -4.78
C ALA A 235 4.51 -3.31 -3.40
N VAL A 236 3.68 -2.29 -3.25
CA VAL A 236 2.94 -1.98 -2.02
C VAL A 236 1.46 -1.78 -2.38
N SER A 237 0.55 -2.35 -1.59
CA SER A 237 -0.88 -2.16 -1.78
C SER A 237 -1.60 -2.05 -0.45
N GLY A 238 -2.69 -1.30 -0.40
CA GLY A 238 -3.43 -1.10 0.83
C GLY A 238 -4.64 -0.19 0.67
N PHE A 239 -5.15 0.25 1.80
CA PHE A 239 -6.29 1.14 1.91
C PHE A 239 -5.86 2.50 2.45
N TYR A 240 -6.57 3.57 2.08
CA TYR A 240 -6.41 4.90 2.68
C TYR A 240 -7.61 5.23 3.55
N PHE A 241 -7.34 5.63 4.79
CA PHE A 241 -8.32 6.12 5.74
C PHE A 241 -8.03 7.60 6.06
N SER A 242 -9.02 8.47 5.90
CA SER A 242 -8.87 9.92 6.10
C SER A 242 -9.27 10.41 7.49
N HIS A 243 -9.78 9.52 8.34
CA HIS A 243 -10.31 9.88 9.65
C HIS A 243 -9.24 10.55 10.53
N PRO A 244 -9.52 11.70 11.18
CA PRO A 244 -8.51 12.47 11.92
C PRO A 244 -7.94 11.75 13.14
N ARG A 245 -8.62 10.72 13.66
CA ARG A 245 -8.16 9.90 14.78
C ARG A 245 -7.68 8.53 14.35
N SER A 246 -7.56 8.27 13.03
CA SER A 246 -6.99 7.01 12.58
C SER A 246 -5.53 6.91 13.01
N ALA A 247 -5.17 5.73 13.45
CA ALA A 247 -3.81 5.41 13.91
C ALA A 247 -3.50 3.96 13.57
N TYR A 248 -2.25 3.63 13.38
CA TYR A 248 -1.83 2.25 13.23
C TYR A 248 -1.94 1.52 14.58
N PHE A 249 -2.43 0.29 14.53
CA PHE A 249 -2.52 -0.59 15.69
C PHE A 249 -2.32 -2.04 15.25
N GLY A 250 -2.03 -2.92 16.20
CA GLY A 250 -2.05 -4.35 15.96
C GLY A 250 -3.36 -4.94 16.46
N THR A 251 -4.00 -5.79 15.67
CA THR A 251 -5.18 -6.56 16.09
C THR A 251 -4.83 -7.42 17.31
N GLY A 252 -3.59 -7.93 17.35
CA GLY A 252 -3.14 -8.80 18.43
C GLY A 252 -3.75 -10.19 18.34
N LYS A 253 -3.86 -10.87 19.46
CA LYS A 253 -4.46 -12.20 19.52
C LYS A 253 -5.99 -12.12 19.58
N ILE A 254 -6.65 -12.97 18.79
CA ILE A 254 -8.11 -13.07 18.70
C ILE A 254 -8.58 -14.46 19.16
N GLY A 255 -9.77 -14.51 19.73
CA GLY A 255 -10.43 -15.72 20.16
C GLY A 255 -11.14 -16.44 19.03
N ARG A 256 -11.56 -17.65 19.31
CA ARG A 256 -12.30 -18.50 18.37
C ARG A 256 -13.64 -17.88 17.99
N ASP A 257 -14.31 -17.24 18.92
CA ASP A 257 -15.57 -16.50 18.72
C ASP A 257 -15.47 -15.50 17.57
N GLN A 258 -14.39 -14.70 17.55
CA GLN A 258 -14.19 -13.74 16.48
C GLN A 258 -13.83 -14.41 15.14
N VAL A 259 -13.07 -15.50 15.15
CA VAL A 259 -12.76 -16.25 13.93
C VAL A 259 -14.00 -16.86 13.31
N GLU A 260 -14.92 -17.40 14.12
CA GLU A 260 -16.20 -17.94 13.68
C GLU A 260 -17.09 -16.83 13.07
N ASP A 261 -17.22 -15.68 13.75
CA ASP A 261 -17.93 -14.51 13.24
C ASP A 261 -17.31 -13.99 11.93
N TYR A 262 -16.00 -13.86 11.89
CA TYR A 262 -15.26 -13.41 10.71
C TYR A 262 -15.48 -14.33 9.50
N ALA A 263 -15.36 -15.64 9.71
CA ALA A 263 -15.59 -16.64 8.68
C ALA A 263 -17.01 -16.56 8.12
N GLN A 264 -18.01 -16.39 9.00
CA GLN A 264 -19.42 -16.23 8.62
C GLN A 264 -19.62 -14.93 7.80
N ARG A 265 -19.11 -13.79 8.25
CA ARG A 265 -19.23 -12.48 7.55
C ARG A 265 -18.61 -12.53 6.17
N LYS A 266 -17.46 -13.20 6.05
CA LYS A 266 -16.69 -13.34 4.81
C LYS A 266 -17.20 -14.47 3.90
N GLY A 267 -18.08 -15.33 4.40
CA GLY A 267 -18.61 -16.45 3.64
C GLY A 267 -17.57 -17.54 3.34
N MET A 268 -16.61 -17.77 4.26
CA MET A 268 -15.58 -18.79 4.13
C MET A 268 -15.68 -19.83 5.24
N GLU A 269 -15.12 -21.03 5.00
CA GLU A 269 -15.01 -22.06 6.00
C GLU A 269 -14.09 -21.64 7.15
N ILE A 270 -14.44 -22.00 8.40
CA ILE A 270 -13.65 -21.64 9.60
C ILE A 270 -12.19 -22.09 9.47
N SER A 271 -11.95 -23.31 8.96
CA SER A 271 -10.60 -23.83 8.75
C SER A 271 -9.77 -23.01 7.75
N VAL A 272 -10.43 -22.36 6.79
CA VAL A 272 -9.78 -21.46 5.83
C VAL A 272 -9.44 -20.13 6.53
N ALA A 273 -10.37 -19.59 7.32
CA ALA A 273 -10.13 -18.40 8.12
C ALA A 273 -8.97 -18.62 9.12
N GLU A 274 -8.98 -19.72 9.87
CA GLU A 274 -7.90 -20.09 10.80
C GLU A 274 -6.53 -20.17 10.10
N ARG A 275 -6.47 -20.72 8.89
CA ARG A 275 -5.22 -20.79 8.13
C ARG A 275 -4.67 -19.41 7.79
N TRP A 276 -5.52 -18.49 7.33
CA TRP A 276 -5.07 -17.13 6.97
C TRP A 276 -4.78 -16.27 8.20
N LEU A 277 -5.49 -16.49 9.30
CA LEU A 277 -5.35 -15.77 10.54
C LEU A 277 -4.38 -16.45 11.54
N ALA A 278 -3.71 -17.54 11.14
CA ALA A 278 -2.83 -18.31 12.01
C ALA A 278 -1.85 -17.46 12.86
N PRO A 279 -1.21 -16.41 12.34
CA PRO A 279 -0.30 -15.59 13.15
C PRO A 279 -0.97 -14.84 14.31
N VAL A 280 -2.29 -14.62 14.23
CA VAL A 280 -3.05 -13.82 15.22
C VAL A 280 -4.00 -14.66 16.08
N LEU A 281 -4.06 -15.97 15.90
CA LEU A 281 -4.88 -16.85 16.74
C LEU A 281 -4.38 -16.87 18.19
N GLY A 282 -5.31 -16.81 19.13
CA GLY A 282 -5.08 -16.83 20.57
C GLY A 282 -5.36 -18.18 21.25
N TYR A 283 -5.67 -19.24 20.45
CA TYR A 283 -6.01 -20.58 20.92
C TYR A 283 -5.27 -21.66 20.12
#